data_ca6eee3f77c75bd62103d2f904ad9c71
#
_entry.id   ca6eee3f77c75bd62103d2f904ad9c71
#
_cell.length_a   1.000
_cell.length_b   1.000
_cell.length_c   1.000
_cell.angle_alpha   90.00
_cell.angle_beta   90.00
_cell.angle_gamma   90.00
#
_symmetry.space_group_name_H-M   'P 1'
#
loop_
_entity.id
_entity.type
_entity.pdbx_description
1 polymer ?
#
loop_
_entity_poly.entity_id
_entity_poly.type
_entity_poly.pdbx_seq_one_letter_code
_entity_poly.pdbx_strand_id
1 'polypeptide(L)'
;MKGEQYQIIDGFKGKELEDIEYEPLFDYADPDKKAWYIVLADFVTMDDGTGIVHIAPAFGEDDYQIGRKYDLPVVQLVKLDGTFPEKVKLWKGEFVKDADPKIIKHLEERNLLEGVHEHTHEYPFCWRCDSPLLYYAMESWFIAMTKVQDSLIRNNNNINWFPQHLQKGRFGDFISDVKDWALSRKRYWGTPLPIWTCTNKKCKNEICVGSVKELREISEDFPEDYDLHKPFVDELKIKCPKCKSSMKREEEVIDCWYDSGSAFFSQWHYPVSYTHLRAHET
;
A
#
# COMPACT_ATOMS: atom_id res chain seq x y z
N MET A 1 31.37 -14.90 -4.43
CA MET A 1 32.61 -15.19 -5.19
C MET A 1 33.74 -15.58 -4.26
N LYS A 2 33.69 -16.78 -3.68
CA LYS A 2 34.82 -17.34 -2.90
C LYS A 2 35.43 -18.46 -3.72
N GLY A 3 36.61 -18.22 -4.33
CA GLY A 3 37.42 -19.25 -4.97
C GLY A 3 37.73 -19.09 -6.45
N GLU A 4 37.14 -18.13 -7.15
CA GLU A 4 37.48 -17.85 -8.54
C GLU A 4 38.51 -16.74 -8.64
N GLN A 5 39.50 -16.92 -9.49
CA GLN A 5 40.47 -15.87 -9.80
C GLN A 5 39.82 -14.89 -10.78
N TYR A 6 39.54 -13.67 -10.32
CA TYR A 6 39.05 -12.58 -11.16
C TYR A 6 40.07 -11.47 -11.27
N GLN A 7 40.05 -10.75 -12.37
CA GLN A 7 40.84 -9.55 -12.59
C GLN A 7 39.93 -8.34 -12.63
N ILE A 8 40.19 -7.35 -11.78
CA ILE A 8 39.49 -6.07 -11.87
C ILE A 8 39.96 -5.36 -13.14
N ILE A 9 39.05 -5.13 -14.08
CA ILE A 9 39.31 -4.48 -15.35
C ILE A 9 39.13 -2.97 -15.21
N ASP A 10 38.09 -2.55 -14.48
CA ASP A 10 37.75 -1.14 -14.29
C ASP A 10 36.99 -0.93 -12.98
N GLY A 11 36.83 0.33 -12.55
CA GLY A 11 36.07 0.72 -11.36
C GLY A 11 35.36 2.04 -11.61
N PHE A 12 34.07 2.07 -11.32
CA PHE A 12 33.22 3.24 -11.50
C PHE A 12 32.29 3.43 -10.31
N LYS A 13 31.76 4.62 -10.16
CA LYS A 13 30.76 4.92 -9.15
C LYS A 13 29.37 4.53 -9.68
N GLY A 14 28.45 4.07 -8.80
CA GLY A 14 27.08 3.74 -9.17
C GLY A 14 26.36 4.86 -9.94
N LYS A 15 26.69 6.12 -9.65
CA LYS A 15 26.15 7.29 -10.36
C LYS A 15 26.51 7.33 -11.86
N GLU A 16 27.60 6.70 -12.26
CA GLU A 16 28.03 6.64 -13.67
C GLU A 16 27.24 5.59 -14.46
N LEU A 17 26.48 4.73 -13.76
CA LEU A 17 25.59 3.73 -14.34
C LEU A 17 24.15 4.24 -14.55
N GLU A 18 23.82 5.43 -14.05
CA GLU A 18 22.45 5.98 -14.17
C GLU A 18 22.02 6.03 -15.63
N ASP A 19 20.76 5.67 -15.90
CA ASP A 19 20.12 5.64 -17.23
C ASP A 19 20.66 4.58 -18.21
N ILE A 20 21.63 3.72 -17.84
CA ILE A 20 22.03 2.61 -18.69
C ILE A 20 20.86 1.63 -18.82
N GLU A 21 20.51 1.31 -20.06
CA GLU A 21 19.43 0.37 -20.39
C GLU A 21 19.96 -1.04 -20.49
N TYR A 22 19.11 -2.01 -20.14
CA TYR A 22 19.44 -3.45 -20.23
C TYR A 22 18.23 -4.26 -20.79
N GLU A 23 18.51 -5.43 -21.34
CA GLU A 23 17.49 -6.36 -21.80
C GLU A 23 16.85 -7.08 -20.59
N PRO A 24 15.51 -7.16 -20.52
CA PRO A 24 14.85 -7.89 -19.44
C PRO A 24 15.09 -9.40 -19.52
N LEU A 25 15.18 -10.04 -18.37
CA LEU A 25 15.29 -11.52 -18.31
C LEU A 25 14.07 -12.22 -18.90
N PHE A 26 12.90 -11.59 -18.83
CA PHE A 26 11.62 -12.10 -19.33
C PHE A 26 10.80 -10.97 -19.96
N ASP A 27 10.04 -11.30 -20.99
CA ASP A 27 9.21 -10.40 -21.80
C ASP A 27 7.71 -10.39 -21.42
N TYR A 28 7.37 -10.90 -20.23
CA TYR A 28 5.97 -10.99 -19.79
C TYR A 28 5.37 -9.67 -19.34
N ALA A 29 6.21 -8.69 -19.01
CA ALA A 29 5.77 -7.37 -18.69
C ALA A 29 5.49 -6.58 -19.97
N ASP A 30 4.38 -5.83 -19.96
CA ASP A 30 4.04 -4.87 -21.02
C ASP A 30 3.93 -3.49 -20.34
N PRO A 31 5.08 -2.84 -20.08
CA PRO A 31 5.10 -1.57 -19.36
C PRO A 31 4.56 -0.45 -20.24
N ASP A 32 3.76 0.42 -19.63
CA ASP A 32 3.21 1.63 -20.26
C ASP A 32 4.18 2.83 -20.28
N LYS A 33 5.35 2.65 -19.63
CA LYS A 33 6.40 3.65 -19.50
C LYS A 33 7.78 3.03 -19.70
N LYS A 34 8.83 3.89 -19.77
CA LYS A 34 10.23 3.45 -19.81
C LYS A 34 10.55 2.52 -18.63
N ALA A 35 11.14 1.38 -18.92
CA ALA A 35 11.57 0.37 -17.96
C ALA A 35 12.95 -0.21 -18.37
N TRP A 36 13.48 -1.08 -17.52
CA TRP A 36 14.74 -1.79 -17.76
C TRP A 36 15.95 -0.89 -17.96
N TYR A 37 16.12 0.07 -17.05
CA TYR A 37 17.28 0.94 -16.94
C TYR A 37 17.70 1.10 -15.48
N ILE A 38 18.94 1.53 -15.27
CA ILE A 38 19.52 1.71 -13.93
C ILE A 38 19.08 3.05 -13.36
N VAL A 39 18.57 3.01 -12.11
CA VAL A 39 18.19 4.18 -11.30
C VAL A 39 19.01 4.21 -10.01
N LEU A 40 19.14 5.38 -9.38
CA LEU A 40 19.91 5.54 -8.15
C LEU A 40 19.00 5.49 -6.92
N ALA A 41 19.47 4.76 -5.89
CA ALA A 41 18.79 4.69 -4.60
C ALA A 41 19.81 4.75 -3.44
N ASP A 42 19.49 5.55 -2.42
CA ASP A 42 20.41 5.84 -1.31
C ASP A 42 20.59 4.63 -0.36
N PHE A 43 19.67 3.66 -0.40
CA PHE A 43 19.76 2.43 0.40
C PHE A 43 20.70 1.37 -0.22
N VAL A 44 21.17 1.55 -1.44
CA VAL A 44 22.11 0.63 -2.09
C VAL A 44 23.53 0.93 -1.62
N THR A 45 24.16 -0.05 -0.97
CA THR A 45 25.53 0.07 -0.45
C THR A 45 26.44 -0.99 -1.06
N MET A 46 27.74 -0.83 -0.84
CA MET A 46 28.77 -1.83 -1.21
C MET A 46 29.14 -2.76 -0.06
N ASP A 47 28.50 -2.58 1.11
CA ASP A 47 28.82 -3.35 2.32
C ASP A 47 28.26 -4.78 2.23
N ASP A 48 27.18 -4.95 1.46
CA ASP A 48 26.56 -6.24 1.18
C ASP A 48 26.17 -6.36 -0.29
N GLY A 49 26.30 -7.56 -0.86
CA GLY A 49 25.93 -7.85 -2.25
C GLY A 49 26.90 -7.26 -3.29
N THR A 50 26.35 -6.80 -4.40
CA THR A 50 27.12 -6.34 -5.58
C THR A 50 27.07 -4.81 -5.78
N GLY A 51 26.36 -4.07 -4.93
CA GLY A 51 26.07 -2.65 -5.17
C GLY A 51 25.02 -2.41 -6.26
N ILE A 52 24.35 -3.45 -6.76
CA ILE A 52 23.23 -3.40 -7.70
C ILE A 52 22.10 -4.23 -7.13
N VAL A 53 20.90 -3.63 -7.05
CA VAL A 53 19.70 -4.26 -6.50
C VAL A 53 18.59 -4.23 -7.54
N HIS A 54 17.87 -5.33 -7.69
CA HIS A 54 16.68 -5.39 -8.53
C HIS A 54 15.54 -4.59 -7.89
N ILE A 55 14.89 -3.72 -8.67
CA ILE A 55 13.76 -2.88 -8.24
C ILE A 55 12.47 -3.41 -8.86
N ALA A 56 11.49 -3.74 -7.98
CA ALA A 56 10.17 -4.21 -8.37
C ALA A 56 9.07 -3.36 -7.69
N PRO A 57 8.64 -2.22 -8.26
CA PRO A 57 7.73 -1.26 -7.62
C PRO A 57 6.40 -1.84 -7.13
N ALA A 58 5.95 -2.98 -7.67
CA ALA A 58 4.74 -3.65 -7.24
C ALA A 58 4.92 -4.54 -5.99
N PHE A 59 6.15 -4.82 -5.53
CA PHE A 59 6.45 -5.87 -4.55
C PHE A 59 7.37 -5.44 -3.40
N GLY A 60 7.72 -4.16 -3.29
CA GLY A 60 8.48 -3.61 -2.17
C GLY A 60 8.13 -2.15 -1.89
N GLU A 61 8.15 -1.74 -0.63
CA GLU A 61 7.85 -0.34 -0.24
C GLU A 61 8.93 0.61 -0.76
N ASP A 62 10.21 0.28 -0.51
CA ASP A 62 11.34 1.10 -0.97
C ASP A 62 11.41 1.12 -2.50
N ASP A 63 11.13 -0.02 -3.15
CA ASP A 63 11.02 -0.14 -4.60
C ASP A 63 9.92 0.76 -5.16
N TYR A 64 8.77 0.80 -4.47
CA TYR A 64 7.65 1.66 -4.85
C TYR A 64 8.00 3.15 -4.75
N GLN A 65 8.71 3.56 -3.69
CA GLN A 65 9.15 4.94 -3.51
C GLN A 65 10.15 5.36 -4.61
N ILE A 66 11.10 4.50 -4.93
CA ILE A 66 12.01 4.71 -6.07
C ILE A 66 11.23 4.73 -7.39
N GLY A 67 10.28 3.82 -7.55
CA GLY A 67 9.39 3.79 -8.71
C GLY A 67 8.64 5.11 -8.92
N ARG A 68 8.15 5.73 -7.85
CA ARG A 68 7.51 7.06 -7.91
C ARG A 68 8.50 8.18 -8.24
N LYS A 69 9.71 8.14 -7.68
CA LYS A 69 10.75 9.15 -7.91
C LYS A 69 11.17 9.21 -9.38
N TYR A 70 11.31 8.05 -10.02
CA TYR A 70 11.75 7.91 -11.42
C TYR A 70 10.61 7.64 -12.41
N ASP A 71 9.36 7.73 -11.97
CA ASP A 71 8.16 7.45 -12.77
C ASP A 71 8.20 6.06 -13.45
N LEU A 72 8.70 5.05 -12.76
CA LEU A 72 8.75 3.67 -13.25
C LEU A 72 7.35 3.06 -13.33
N PRO A 73 7.12 2.13 -14.28
CA PRO A 73 5.85 1.41 -14.35
C PRO A 73 5.65 0.47 -13.15
N VAL A 74 4.42 0.41 -12.65
CA VAL A 74 4.02 -0.57 -11.63
C VAL A 74 3.42 -1.77 -12.34
N VAL A 75 4.22 -2.80 -12.59
CA VAL A 75 3.81 -3.99 -13.33
C VAL A 75 3.44 -5.11 -12.36
N GLN A 76 2.18 -5.56 -12.44
CA GLN A 76 1.67 -6.64 -11.60
C GLN A 76 1.62 -7.96 -12.38
N LEU A 77 2.50 -8.90 -12.02
CA LEU A 77 2.62 -10.24 -12.61
C LEU A 77 2.21 -11.37 -11.64
N VAL A 78 1.53 -11.03 -10.57
CA VAL A 78 1.04 -11.99 -9.58
C VAL A 78 -0.43 -11.68 -9.29
N LYS A 79 -1.28 -12.70 -9.23
CA LYS A 79 -2.68 -12.56 -8.83
C LYS A 79 -2.80 -12.46 -7.30
N LEU A 80 -4.01 -12.10 -6.83
CA LEU A 80 -4.29 -11.99 -5.39
C LEU A 80 -4.15 -13.31 -4.62
N ASP A 81 -4.24 -14.45 -5.31
CA ASP A 81 -4.00 -15.78 -4.75
C ASP A 81 -2.52 -16.20 -4.75
N GLY A 82 -1.62 -15.29 -5.16
CA GLY A 82 -0.18 -15.56 -5.25
C GLY A 82 0.24 -16.37 -6.46
N THR A 83 -0.63 -16.61 -7.43
CA THR A 83 -0.30 -17.38 -8.64
C THR A 83 0.04 -16.48 -9.82
N PHE A 84 0.80 -16.99 -10.77
CA PHE A 84 1.10 -16.30 -12.02
C PHE A 84 -0.15 -16.18 -12.92
N PRO A 85 -0.39 -15.00 -13.56
CA PRO A 85 -1.47 -14.81 -14.52
C PRO A 85 -1.20 -15.52 -15.86
N GLU A 86 -2.22 -15.59 -16.73
CA GLU A 86 -2.18 -16.22 -18.05
C GLU A 86 -1.04 -15.71 -18.96
N LYS A 87 -0.67 -14.45 -18.81
CA LYS A 87 0.40 -13.84 -19.62
C LYS A 87 1.80 -14.39 -19.29
N VAL A 88 2.02 -14.93 -18.10
CA VAL A 88 3.26 -15.61 -17.71
C VAL A 88 3.20 -17.06 -18.19
N LYS A 89 3.39 -17.27 -19.46
CA LYS A 89 3.09 -18.53 -20.17
C LYS A 89 3.75 -19.77 -19.58
N LEU A 90 5.01 -19.66 -19.13
CA LEU A 90 5.79 -20.81 -18.65
C LEU A 90 5.33 -21.30 -17.26
N TRP A 91 4.84 -20.40 -16.41
CA TRP A 91 4.47 -20.71 -15.03
C TRP A 91 3.03 -20.28 -14.69
N LYS A 92 2.19 -20.15 -15.71
CA LYS A 92 0.78 -19.80 -15.59
C LYS A 92 0.06 -20.66 -14.54
N GLY A 93 -0.61 -20.00 -13.58
CA GLY A 93 -1.39 -20.66 -12.54
C GLY A 93 -0.57 -21.31 -11.42
N GLU A 94 0.76 -21.29 -11.49
CA GLU A 94 1.62 -21.78 -10.42
C GLU A 94 1.75 -20.71 -9.30
N PHE A 95 1.85 -21.17 -8.06
CA PHE A 95 2.19 -20.30 -6.94
C PHE A 95 3.64 -19.82 -7.10
N VAL A 96 3.88 -18.52 -6.88
CA VAL A 96 5.16 -17.90 -7.23
C VAL A 96 6.36 -18.55 -6.52
N LYS A 97 6.21 -18.97 -5.26
CA LYS A 97 7.29 -19.64 -4.53
C LYS A 97 7.57 -21.06 -5.01
N ASP A 98 6.55 -21.74 -5.53
CA ASP A 98 6.71 -23.09 -6.09
C ASP A 98 7.37 -23.05 -7.49
N ALA A 99 7.30 -21.90 -8.15
CA ALA A 99 7.94 -21.69 -9.46
C ALA A 99 9.44 -21.36 -9.34
N ASP A 100 9.95 -20.91 -8.20
CA ASP A 100 11.36 -20.50 -8.03
C ASP A 100 12.37 -21.54 -8.56
N PRO A 101 12.27 -22.85 -8.24
CA PRO A 101 13.21 -23.86 -8.77
C PRO A 101 13.15 -24.01 -10.30
N LYS A 102 11.96 -23.83 -10.89
CA LYS A 102 11.75 -23.92 -12.33
C LYS A 102 12.31 -22.70 -13.06
N ILE A 103 12.19 -21.52 -12.44
CA ILE A 103 12.76 -20.27 -12.95
C ILE A 103 14.29 -20.36 -12.94
N ILE A 104 14.88 -20.84 -11.86
CA ILE A 104 16.33 -21.06 -11.73
C ILE A 104 16.82 -21.98 -12.85
N LYS A 105 16.17 -23.14 -13.03
CA LYS A 105 16.52 -24.08 -14.08
C LYS A 105 16.41 -23.45 -15.49
N HIS A 106 15.36 -22.69 -15.74
CA HIS A 106 15.16 -22.02 -17.03
C HIS A 106 16.26 -20.99 -17.32
N LEU A 107 16.70 -20.22 -16.28
CA LEU A 107 17.81 -19.28 -16.42
C LEU A 107 19.14 -20.01 -16.67
N GLU A 108 19.37 -21.15 -16.01
CA GLU A 108 20.52 -22.00 -16.24
C GLU A 108 20.58 -22.50 -17.70
N GLU A 109 19.47 -23.03 -18.21
CA GLU A 109 19.35 -23.50 -19.62
C GLU A 109 19.61 -22.38 -20.62
N ARG A 110 19.36 -21.12 -20.26
CA ARG A 110 19.65 -19.94 -21.09
C ARG A 110 21.05 -19.35 -20.89
N ASN A 111 21.89 -19.94 -20.03
CA ASN A 111 23.19 -19.40 -19.61
C ASN A 111 23.10 -17.97 -19.05
N LEU A 112 22.03 -17.66 -18.30
CA LEU A 112 21.79 -16.39 -17.66
C LEU A 112 21.85 -16.46 -16.12
N LEU A 113 22.22 -17.62 -15.59
CA LEU A 113 22.35 -17.86 -14.15
C LEU A 113 23.83 -17.79 -13.76
N GLU A 114 24.20 -16.81 -12.93
CA GLU A 114 25.54 -16.67 -12.36
C GLU A 114 25.79 -17.67 -11.22
N GLY A 115 24.79 -17.89 -10.36
CA GLY A 115 24.90 -18.81 -9.25
C GLY A 115 23.62 -18.88 -8.42
N VAL A 116 23.57 -19.86 -7.53
CA VAL A 116 22.49 -20.04 -6.55
C VAL A 116 23.10 -20.06 -5.17
N HIS A 117 22.64 -19.18 -4.31
CA HIS A 117 23.10 -19.07 -2.92
C HIS A 117 21.93 -19.21 -1.96
N GLU A 118 22.07 -20.08 -0.98
CA GLU A 118 21.11 -20.14 0.12
C GLU A 118 21.29 -18.94 1.04
N HIS A 119 20.17 -18.24 1.29
CA HIS A 119 20.14 -17.09 2.21
C HIS A 119 19.02 -17.28 3.22
N THR A 120 19.39 -17.28 4.49
CA THR A 120 18.43 -17.38 5.59
C THR A 120 18.13 -15.97 6.10
N HIS A 121 16.85 -15.61 6.08
CA HIS A 121 16.38 -14.33 6.56
C HIS A 121 15.01 -14.46 7.25
N GLU A 122 14.62 -13.47 8.02
CA GLU A 122 13.26 -13.40 8.56
C GLU A 122 12.26 -13.17 7.45
N TYR A 123 11.15 -13.93 7.48
CA TYR A 123 10.10 -13.84 6.48
C TYR A 123 8.72 -13.78 7.16
N PRO A 124 7.81 -12.92 6.71
CA PRO A 124 6.48 -12.80 7.30
C PRO A 124 5.57 -13.97 6.86
N PHE A 125 4.90 -14.57 7.85
CA PHE A 125 3.90 -15.61 7.64
C PHE A 125 2.54 -15.18 8.16
N CYS A 126 1.48 -15.71 7.57
CA CYS A 126 0.12 -15.48 8.02
C CYS A 126 -0.10 -16.12 9.39
N TRP A 127 -0.47 -15.35 10.40
CA TRP A 127 -0.72 -15.82 11.76
C TRP A 127 -1.91 -16.79 11.90
N ARG A 128 -2.74 -16.94 10.85
CA ARG A 128 -3.89 -17.88 10.86
C ARG A 128 -3.59 -19.22 10.23
N CYS A 129 -2.81 -19.25 9.16
CA CYS A 129 -2.63 -20.45 8.35
C CYS A 129 -1.16 -20.74 8.01
N ASP A 130 -0.22 -20.00 8.61
CA ASP A 130 1.24 -20.13 8.40
C ASP A 130 1.70 -20.07 6.93
N SER A 131 0.85 -19.59 6.03
CA SER A 131 1.25 -19.37 4.64
C SER A 131 2.21 -18.19 4.54
N PRO A 132 3.24 -18.27 3.68
CA PRO A 132 4.13 -17.15 3.42
C PRO A 132 3.35 -15.98 2.80
N LEU A 133 3.59 -14.78 3.32
CA LEU A 133 2.97 -13.57 2.79
C LEU A 133 3.79 -13.02 1.63
N LEU A 134 3.11 -12.39 0.68
CA LEU A 134 3.75 -11.67 -0.42
C LEU A 134 3.53 -10.17 -0.23
N TYR A 135 4.59 -9.39 -0.41
CA TYR A 135 4.43 -7.96 -0.61
C TYR A 135 3.69 -7.73 -1.93
N TYR A 136 2.69 -6.85 -1.91
CA TYR A 136 1.78 -6.69 -3.03
C TYR A 136 1.19 -5.29 -3.06
N ALA A 137 1.47 -4.54 -4.12
CA ALA A 137 0.87 -3.22 -4.30
C ALA A 137 -0.63 -3.36 -4.62
N MET A 138 -1.45 -2.72 -3.80
CA MET A 138 -2.91 -2.70 -3.95
C MET A 138 -3.43 -1.28 -3.83
N GLU A 139 -4.48 -0.98 -4.59
CA GLU A 139 -5.23 0.24 -4.38
C GLU A 139 -5.90 0.21 -3.00
N SER A 140 -5.81 1.32 -2.29
CA SER A 140 -6.39 1.52 -0.97
C SER A 140 -6.77 2.98 -0.79
N TRP A 141 -7.74 3.23 0.07
CA TRP A 141 -8.06 4.57 0.53
C TRP A 141 -7.11 4.97 1.65
N PHE A 142 -6.59 6.20 1.57
CA PHE A 142 -5.62 6.73 2.53
C PHE A 142 -6.13 7.99 3.21
N ILE A 143 -5.80 8.13 4.49
CA ILE A 143 -5.84 9.42 5.17
C ILE A 143 -4.48 10.08 4.96
N ALA A 144 -4.46 11.28 4.37
CA ALA A 144 -3.24 12.02 4.08
C ALA A 144 -2.67 12.65 5.38
N MET A 145 -2.12 11.80 6.25
CA MET A 145 -1.55 12.19 7.55
C MET A 145 -0.37 13.15 7.39
N THR A 146 0.40 13.00 6.34
CA THR A 146 1.52 13.90 6.00
C THR A 146 1.09 15.35 5.86
N LYS A 147 -0.15 15.62 5.40
CA LYS A 147 -0.69 16.99 5.28
C LYS A 147 -0.97 17.67 6.62
N VAL A 148 -1.10 16.91 7.69
CA VAL A 148 -1.38 17.43 9.04
C VAL A 148 -0.20 17.29 9.99
N GLN A 149 0.93 16.79 9.53
CA GLN A 149 2.14 16.52 10.31
C GLN A 149 2.59 17.74 11.14
N ASP A 150 2.73 18.91 10.52
CA ASP A 150 3.14 20.14 11.23
C ASP A 150 2.17 20.52 12.34
N SER A 151 0.87 20.27 12.14
CA SER A 151 -0.15 20.52 13.15
C SER A 151 -0.06 19.53 14.29
N LEU A 152 0.23 18.26 14.02
CA LEU A 152 0.46 17.22 15.03
C LEU A 152 1.68 17.57 15.89
N ILE A 153 2.79 17.97 15.27
CA ILE A 153 4.02 18.39 15.97
C ILE A 153 3.76 19.60 16.85
N ARG A 154 3.08 20.65 16.34
CA ARG A 154 2.72 21.83 17.12
C ARG A 154 1.85 21.47 18.32
N ASN A 155 0.84 20.63 18.13
CA ASN A 155 -0.05 20.21 19.19
C ASN A 155 0.70 19.40 20.25
N ASN A 156 1.56 18.46 19.82
CA ASN A 156 2.39 17.68 20.73
C ASN A 156 3.29 18.57 21.62
N ASN A 157 3.84 19.64 21.08
CA ASN A 157 4.66 20.58 21.84
C ASN A 157 3.88 21.34 22.93
N ASN A 158 2.54 21.43 22.80
CA ASN A 158 1.67 22.05 23.78
C ASN A 158 1.13 21.09 24.85
N ILE A 159 1.37 19.79 24.71
CA ILE A 159 0.93 18.77 25.67
C ILE A 159 1.92 18.70 26.84
N ASN A 160 1.39 18.67 28.05
CA ASN A 160 2.21 18.43 29.23
C ASN A 160 2.40 16.91 29.44
N TRP A 161 3.51 16.39 28.95
CA TRP A 161 3.82 14.97 28.99
C TRP A 161 4.38 14.53 30.34
N PHE A 162 3.89 13.39 30.81
CA PHE A 162 4.46 12.71 31.97
C PHE A 162 4.68 11.22 31.65
N PRO A 163 5.91 10.74 31.63
CA PRO A 163 7.19 11.45 31.76
C PRO A 163 7.51 12.32 30.52
N GLN A 164 8.19 13.43 30.74
CA GLN A 164 8.40 14.47 29.71
C GLN A 164 9.18 14.00 28.48
N HIS A 165 10.08 13.01 28.63
CA HIS A 165 10.89 12.51 27.53
C HIS A 165 10.08 11.89 26.38
N LEU A 166 8.84 11.46 26.64
CA LEU A 166 7.97 10.90 25.59
C LEU A 166 7.59 11.93 24.53
N GLN A 167 7.52 13.20 24.87
CA GLN A 167 7.16 14.28 23.96
C GLN A 167 8.10 14.37 22.75
N LYS A 168 9.41 14.36 23.00
CA LYS A 168 10.46 14.47 21.97
C LYS A 168 11.06 13.13 21.56
N GLY A 169 10.91 12.09 22.41
CA GLY A 169 11.34 10.74 22.11
C GLY A 169 10.28 9.98 21.32
N ARG A 170 9.94 8.78 21.74
CA ARG A 170 9.13 7.80 20.99
C ARG A 170 7.90 8.38 20.29
N PHE A 171 7.14 9.27 20.96
CA PHE A 171 5.95 9.85 20.33
C PHE A 171 6.32 10.98 19.36
N GLY A 172 7.29 11.83 19.74
CA GLY A 172 7.80 12.89 18.87
C GLY A 172 8.40 12.31 17.58
N ASP A 173 9.19 11.26 17.68
CA ASP A 173 9.78 10.55 16.53
C ASP A 173 8.68 9.97 15.64
N PHE A 174 7.67 9.31 16.24
CA PHE A 174 6.54 8.73 15.51
C PHE A 174 5.77 9.78 14.68
N ILE A 175 5.46 10.95 15.24
CA ILE A 175 4.75 12.00 14.49
C ILE A 175 5.64 12.75 13.50
N SER A 176 6.96 12.77 13.74
CA SER A 176 7.93 13.38 12.82
C SER A 176 8.21 12.53 11.59
N ASP A 177 7.96 11.23 11.67
CA ASP A 177 8.03 10.28 10.55
C ASP A 177 6.66 9.74 10.15
N VAL A 178 5.60 10.52 10.37
CA VAL A 178 4.24 10.07 10.06
C VAL A 178 4.07 9.81 8.56
N LYS A 179 3.53 8.65 8.23
CA LYS A 179 3.17 8.25 6.86
C LYS A 179 1.66 8.35 6.65
N ASP A 180 1.25 8.46 5.40
CA ASP A 180 -0.17 8.40 5.06
C ASP A 180 -0.75 7.04 5.48
N TRP A 181 -1.89 7.07 6.13
CA TRP A 181 -2.50 5.88 6.70
C TRP A 181 -3.41 5.18 5.72
N ALA A 182 -3.03 3.97 5.29
CA ALA A 182 -3.91 3.10 4.50
C ALA A 182 -5.10 2.69 5.36
N LEU A 183 -6.25 3.29 5.08
CA LEU A 183 -7.46 3.18 5.91
C LEU A 183 -8.34 2.00 5.53
N SER A 184 -8.48 1.71 4.24
CA SER A 184 -9.43 0.71 3.77
C SER A 184 -8.91 -0.72 3.89
N ARG A 185 -9.83 -1.66 4.17
CA ARG A 185 -9.54 -3.09 4.28
C ARG A 185 -10.51 -3.89 3.43
N LYS A 186 -10.00 -4.81 2.62
CA LYS A 186 -10.78 -5.77 1.83
C LYS A 186 -11.31 -6.89 2.71
N ARG A 187 -12.26 -6.55 3.58
CA ARG A 187 -12.94 -7.48 4.50
C ARG A 187 -14.43 -7.32 4.36
N TYR A 188 -15.17 -8.36 4.69
CA TYR A 188 -16.64 -8.31 4.69
C TYR A 188 -17.16 -7.54 5.91
N TRP A 189 -16.67 -7.88 7.10
CA TRP A 189 -17.16 -7.32 8.36
C TRP A 189 -16.28 -6.21 8.90
N GLY A 190 -16.88 -5.13 9.30
CA GLY A 190 -16.28 -3.93 9.86
C GLY A 190 -17.12 -2.70 9.54
N THR A 191 -16.71 -1.53 9.99
CA THR A 191 -17.36 -0.26 9.65
C THR A 191 -17.22 0.01 8.15
N PRO A 192 -18.33 0.07 7.40
CA PRO A 192 -18.27 0.31 5.96
C PRO A 192 -17.64 1.66 5.61
N LEU A 193 -16.77 1.69 4.61
CA LEU A 193 -16.18 2.94 4.15
C LEU A 193 -17.28 3.83 3.55
N PRO A 194 -17.49 5.07 4.05
CA PRO A 194 -18.62 5.91 3.66
C PRO A 194 -18.34 6.69 2.36
N ILE A 195 -17.84 6.01 1.34
CA ILE A 195 -17.46 6.61 0.06
C ILE A 195 -18.26 5.95 -1.05
N TRP A 196 -18.86 6.78 -1.91
CA TRP A 196 -19.59 6.36 -3.10
C TRP A 196 -18.93 6.93 -4.34
N THR A 197 -18.70 6.07 -5.31
CA THR A 197 -18.09 6.41 -6.60
C THR A 197 -19.11 6.30 -7.72
N CYS A 198 -19.10 7.29 -8.62
CA CYS A 198 -19.99 7.35 -9.77
C CYS A 198 -19.69 6.23 -10.76
N THR A 199 -20.71 5.46 -11.14
CA THR A 199 -20.58 4.37 -12.12
C THR A 199 -20.30 4.84 -13.55
N ASN A 200 -20.49 6.12 -13.85
CA ASN A 200 -20.17 6.72 -15.13
C ASN A 200 -18.66 6.96 -15.24
N LYS A 201 -17.97 6.14 -16.03
CA LYS A 201 -16.51 6.17 -16.22
C LYS A 201 -15.97 7.54 -16.68
N LYS A 202 -16.80 8.38 -17.32
CA LYS A 202 -16.40 9.74 -17.74
C LYS A 202 -16.53 10.75 -16.60
N CYS A 203 -17.42 10.52 -15.64
CA CYS A 203 -17.68 11.43 -14.53
C CYS A 203 -16.70 11.25 -13.38
N LYS A 204 -16.45 10.00 -12.96
CA LYS A 204 -15.53 9.63 -11.86
C LYS A 204 -15.73 10.46 -10.59
N ASN A 205 -16.96 10.95 -10.33
CA ASN A 205 -17.21 11.74 -9.12
C ASN A 205 -17.30 10.86 -7.91
N GLU A 206 -16.65 11.26 -6.84
CA GLU A 206 -16.64 10.59 -5.55
C GLU A 206 -17.26 11.49 -4.50
N ILE A 207 -17.99 10.90 -3.55
CA ILE A 207 -18.54 11.60 -2.39
C ILE A 207 -18.20 10.80 -1.15
N CYS A 208 -17.75 11.49 -0.10
CA CYS A 208 -17.58 10.94 1.24
C CYS A 208 -18.71 11.49 2.11
N VAL A 209 -19.51 10.59 2.66
CA VAL A 209 -20.69 10.95 3.47
C VAL A 209 -20.33 11.03 4.94
N GLY A 210 -20.48 12.20 5.53
CA GLY A 210 -20.05 12.49 6.90
C GLY A 210 -21.08 12.20 7.99
N SER A 211 -22.34 11.93 7.65
CA SER A 211 -23.39 11.65 8.64
C SER A 211 -24.55 10.84 8.09
N VAL A 212 -25.29 10.18 9.00
CA VAL A 212 -26.55 9.48 8.65
C VAL A 212 -27.59 10.44 8.08
N LYS A 213 -27.61 11.69 8.57
CA LYS A 213 -28.50 12.73 8.06
C LYS A 213 -28.21 13.03 6.58
N GLU A 214 -26.96 13.27 6.27
CA GLU A 214 -26.51 13.50 4.88
C GLU A 214 -26.82 12.29 3.98
N LEU A 215 -26.54 11.07 4.49
CA LEU A 215 -26.83 9.84 3.76
C LEU A 215 -28.33 9.69 3.43
N ARG A 216 -29.18 10.05 4.39
CA ARG A 216 -30.64 10.04 4.20
C ARG A 216 -31.11 11.06 3.17
N GLU A 217 -30.50 12.26 3.16
CA GLU A 217 -30.86 13.33 2.23
C GLU A 217 -30.50 13.01 0.76
N ILE A 218 -29.41 12.23 0.55
CA ILE A 218 -28.95 11.89 -0.80
C ILE A 218 -29.43 10.54 -1.31
N SER A 219 -30.00 9.71 -0.43
CA SER A 219 -30.55 8.39 -0.81
C SER A 219 -31.98 8.52 -1.32
N GLU A 220 -32.33 7.72 -2.35
CA GLU A 220 -33.71 7.71 -2.90
C GLU A 220 -34.73 7.06 -1.97
N ASP A 221 -34.30 5.97 -1.30
CA ASP A 221 -35.15 5.20 -0.37
C ASP A 221 -34.31 4.90 0.88
N PHE A 222 -34.45 5.69 1.94
CA PHE A 222 -33.77 5.45 3.21
C PHE A 222 -34.78 5.03 4.28
N PRO A 223 -34.78 3.77 4.75
CA PRO A 223 -35.69 3.28 5.80
C PRO A 223 -35.42 3.98 7.15
N GLU A 224 -36.45 4.07 8.03
CA GLU A 224 -36.32 4.73 9.33
C GLU A 224 -35.31 4.05 10.26
N ASP A 225 -35.37 2.71 10.35
CA ASP A 225 -34.47 1.88 11.15
C ASP A 225 -33.49 1.11 10.23
N TYR A 226 -32.58 1.82 9.57
CA TYR A 226 -31.71 1.22 8.60
C TYR A 226 -30.39 0.75 9.21
N ASP A 227 -30.07 -0.52 8.99
CA ASP A 227 -28.76 -1.09 9.35
C ASP A 227 -27.69 -0.61 8.36
N LEU A 228 -26.71 0.12 8.86
CA LEU A 228 -25.59 0.65 8.06
C LEU A 228 -24.46 -0.35 7.86
N HIS A 229 -24.58 -1.58 8.33
CA HIS A 229 -23.62 -2.63 8.05
C HIS A 229 -23.83 -3.24 6.66
N LYS A 230 -22.84 -3.98 6.19
CA LYS A 230 -22.99 -4.83 5.00
C LYS A 230 -23.92 -6.01 5.30
N PRO A 231 -24.78 -6.45 4.35
CA PRO A 231 -24.86 -5.97 2.97
C PRO A 231 -25.74 -4.73 2.77
N PHE A 232 -26.52 -4.34 3.77
CA PHE A 232 -27.60 -3.36 3.63
C PHE A 232 -27.12 -2.01 3.09
N VAL A 233 -26.06 -1.44 3.65
CA VAL A 233 -25.53 -0.14 3.20
C VAL A 233 -25.14 -0.14 1.71
N ASP A 234 -24.83 -1.30 1.13
CA ASP A 234 -24.47 -1.44 -0.28
C ASP A 234 -25.70 -1.40 -1.21
N GLU A 235 -26.91 -1.59 -0.66
CA GLU A 235 -28.20 -1.58 -1.40
C GLU A 235 -28.76 -0.16 -1.57
N LEU A 236 -28.20 0.84 -0.84
CA LEU A 236 -28.68 2.21 -0.92
C LEU A 236 -28.50 2.80 -2.32
N LYS A 237 -29.57 3.35 -2.86
CA LYS A 237 -29.61 3.98 -4.17
C LYS A 237 -29.28 5.46 -4.06
N ILE A 238 -28.12 5.84 -4.58
CA ILE A 238 -27.65 7.23 -4.57
C ILE A 238 -27.39 7.68 -6.00
N LYS A 239 -27.84 8.88 -6.36
CA LYS A 239 -27.53 9.52 -7.64
C LYS A 239 -26.38 10.49 -7.55
N CYS A 240 -25.50 10.40 -8.51
CA CYS A 240 -24.39 11.32 -8.64
C CYS A 240 -24.88 12.78 -8.75
N PRO A 241 -24.44 13.69 -7.88
CA PRO A 241 -24.87 15.08 -7.93
C PRO A 241 -24.45 15.78 -9.23
N LYS A 242 -23.36 15.34 -9.88
CA LYS A 242 -22.83 15.93 -11.11
C LYS A 242 -23.54 15.44 -12.38
N CYS A 243 -23.69 14.13 -12.56
CA CYS A 243 -24.18 13.58 -13.83
C CYS A 243 -25.46 12.76 -13.71
N LYS A 244 -26.04 12.65 -12.51
CA LYS A 244 -27.28 11.92 -12.21
C LYS A 244 -27.22 10.39 -12.45
N SER A 245 -26.06 9.85 -12.85
CA SER A 245 -25.88 8.40 -12.92
C SER A 245 -25.87 7.78 -11.51
N SER A 246 -26.08 6.47 -11.42
CA SER A 246 -26.00 5.76 -10.16
C SER A 246 -24.61 5.85 -9.55
N MET A 247 -24.52 5.83 -8.24
CA MET A 247 -23.29 5.69 -7.50
C MET A 247 -23.23 4.33 -6.81
N LYS A 248 -22.06 3.78 -6.67
CA LYS A 248 -21.77 2.54 -5.94
C LYS A 248 -20.85 2.86 -4.76
N ARG A 249 -21.15 2.30 -3.59
CA ARG A 249 -20.28 2.41 -2.43
C ARG A 249 -18.98 1.60 -2.66
N GLU A 250 -17.87 2.08 -2.16
CA GLU A 250 -16.62 1.34 -2.11
C GLU A 250 -16.78 0.09 -1.22
N GLU A 251 -16.36 -1.07 -1.72
CA GLU A 251 -16.66 -2.37 -1.08
C GLU A 251 -15.93 -2.58 0.24
N GLU A 252 -14.85 -1.85 0.44
CA GLU A 252 -13.99 -1.94 1.62
C GLU A 252 -14.71 -1.51 2.91
N VAL A 253 -14.08 -1.91 4.03
CA VAL A 253 -14.41 -1.45 5.37
C VAL A 253 -13.24 -0.64 5.92
N ILE A 254 -13.50 0.18 6.93
CA ILE A 254 -12.49 0.97 7.63
C ILE A 254 -11.64 0.06 8.51
N ASP A 255 -10.36 0.41 8.67
CA ASP A 255 -9.45 -0.23 9.62
C ASP A 255 -9.99 -0.11 11.05
N CYS A 256 -10.04 -1.24 11.77
CA CYS A 256 -10.52 -1.29 13.16
C CYS A 256 -9.73 -0.36 14.12
N TRP A 257 -8.50 -0.01 13.79
CA TRP A 257 -7.73 0.97 14.56
C TRP A 257 -8.29 2.39 14.45
N TYR A 258 -8.98 2.71 13.36
CA TYR A 258 -9.69 3.96 13.24
C TYR A 258 -10.88 4.01 14.22
N ASP A 259 -11.68 2.95 14.26
CA ASP A 259 -12.81 2.85 15.20
C ASP A 259 -12.32 2.93 16.65
N SER A 260 -11.28 2.18 16.98
CA SER A 260 -10.66 2.20 18.30
C SER A 260 -10.09 3.57 18.66
N GLY A 261 -9.34 4.20 17.75
CA GLY A 261 -8.73 5.50 17.97
C GLY A 261 -9.74 6.66 18.04
N SER A 262 -10.90 6.52 17.43
CA SER A 262 -11.96 7.54 17.43
C SER A 262 -12.98 7.37 18.55
N ALA A 263 -13.03 6.24 19.23
CA ALA A 263 -14.07 5.88 20.20
C ALA A 263 -14.28 6.93 21.28
N PHE A 264 -13.22 7.57 21.80
CA PHE A 264 -13.30 8.52 22.89
C PHE A 264 -14.00 9.85 22.51
N PHE A 265 -14.07 10.21 21.23
CA PHE A 265 -14.76 11.40 20.76
C PHE A 265 -15.98 11.10 19.89
N SER A 266 -15.97 9.99 19.13
CA SER A 266 -17.08 9.65 18.22
C SER A 266 -18.38 9.34 18.96
N GLN A 267 -18.31 8.77 20.17
CA GLN A 267 -19.48 8.55 21.03
C GLN A 267 -20.25 9.83 21.39
N TRP A 268 -19.60 10.98 21.27
CA TRP A 268 -20.18 12.32 21.52
C TRP A 268 -20.61 13.01 20.24
N HIS A 269 -20.55 12.34 19.12
CA HIS A 269 -20.84 12.89 17.79
C HIS A 269 -19.98 14.13 17.45
N TYR A 270 -18.71 14.15 17.91
CA TYR A 270 -17.78 15.22 17.54
C TYR A 270 -17.56 15.23 16.01
N PRO A 271 -17.52 16.41 15.35
CA PRO A 271 -17.50 17.77 15.91
C PRO A 271 -18.89 18.42 16.10
N VAL A 272 -19.97 17.68 15.98
CA VAL A 272 -21.34 18.22 15.94
C VAL A 272 -21.80 18.77 17.31
N SER A 273 -21.19 18.31 18.42
CA SER A 273 -21.56 18.73 19.77
C SER A 273 -20.33 18.96 20.65
N TYR A 274 -19.91 20.21 20.78
CA TYR A 274 -18.74 20.61 21.57
C TYR A 274 -18.90 20.58 23.08
N THR A 275 -20.11 20.44 23.60
CA THR A 275 -20.43 20.83 24.94
C THR A 275 -19.95 19.90 26.04
N HIS A 276 -19.43 18.71 25.71
CA HIS A 276 -19.17 17.68 26.73
C HIS A 276 -17.92 16.81 26.52
N LEU A 277 -16.97 17.23 25.67
CA LEU A 277 -15.67 16.59 25.63
C LEU A 277 -14.87 16.91 26.89
N ARG A 278 -15.15 16.22 27.98
CA ARG A 278 -14.24 16.13 29.09
C ARG A 278 -13.31 14.95 28.86
N ALA A 279 -12.00 15.17 29.06
CA ALA A 279 -11.08 14.07 29.19
C ALA A 279 -11.62 13.15 30.29
N HIS A 280 -11.98 11.91 29.94
CA HIS A 280 -12.25 10.92 30.95
C HIS A 280 -10.90 10.60 31.59
N GLU A 281 -10.78 10.92 32.85
CA GLU A 281 -9.72 10.42 33.70
C GLU A 281 -9.88 8.90 33.72
N THR A 282 -8.97 8.20 33.06
CA THR A 282 -8.77 6.75 33.19
C THR A 282 -7.64 6.49 34.12
#